data_de0ebde9d8bd0aab8dcc7c6d1923bfa1
#
_entry.id   de0ebde9d8bd0aab8dcc7c6d1923bfa1
#
_cell.length_a   1.000
_cell.length_b   1.000
_cell.length_c   1.000
_cell.angle_alpha   90.00
_cell.angle_beta   90.00
_cell.angle_gamma   90.00
#
_symmetry.space_group_name_H-M   'P 1'
#
loop_
_entity.id
_entity.type
_entity.pdbx_description
1 polymer ?
#
loop_
_entity_poly.entity_id
_entity_poly.type
_entity_poly.pdbx_seq_one_letter_code
_entity_poly.pdbx_strand_id
1 'polypeptide(L)'
;MAQRITLGELLHQLAHKYQDRPAITEVGTGTQYSYIELERFTNQIAHGFLELPFADNGYVGIMHENSISYLAMTYALKKVNRIEVSVNRAFRGESLARMINLTQCQILMTSQLHFDAIEDVIADLPHLALLLVTDGLEEAKTRFAHLQIADFWDMLSSDDSHITSPARDSDVATIMFTSGTTGVSKGCLLSHRYAVRTAENMIGPFRLTEDDVNYTPYPLSHIGPAYYDILPTFMTGGHVIFRDKFSLSNFWDEAIKYGVTWFMCLGSVQQLLYSAAPSDKDKAHKITRMWSTPAPVPKADFDKRFHLHLIPGGGYGSTDAGWVVVPQWDHEGGIVLPHFEVGIVDENDDLVPPHTKGEIVIRPKEPAVMSDGYFGMDEKTNESRRNMWFHTGDIGWLDDEGLFYFTCRKFERIRIKGELVSAFEVEEGVLRLPAIEDAAVIGISADYGEEELRLFVTIKDGHEITADEIIAHCRTAMAKFMVPSYVTILDEFPRTPTGKTEKGVLKSYALD
;
A
#
# COMPACT_ATOMS: atom_id res chain seq x y z
N MET A 1 12.27 12.79 -20.47
CA MET A 1 10.86 12.45 -20.76
C MET A 1 10.60 11.10 -20.15
N ALA A 2 9.45 10.88 -19.54
CA ALA A 2 9.06 9.56 -19.05
C ALA A 2 9.12 8.53 -20.16
N GLN A 3 9.56 7.33 -19.84
CA GLN A 3 9.58 6.23 -20.79
C GLN A 3 8.13 5.85 -21.13
N ARG A 4 7.77 5.92 -22.41
CA ARG A 4 6.44 5.53 -22.88
C ARG A 4 6.45 4.04 -23.22
N ILE A 5 6.21 3.21 -22.22
CA ILE A 5 6.34 1.76 -22.30
C ILE A 5 5.24 1.07 -21.49
N THR A 6 4.78 -0.08 -21.94
CA THR A 6 3.91 -0.95 -21.14
C THR A 6 4.73 -1.75 -20.12
N LEU A 7 4.11 -2.23 -19.05
CA LEU A 7 4.80 -3.04 -18.03
C LEU A 7 5.34 -4.36 -18.61
N GLY A 8 4.59 -4.97 -19.53
CA GLY A 8 5.05 -6.20 -20.19
C GLY A 8 6.31 -5.97 -21.04
N GLU A 9 6.33 -4.90 -21.82
CA GLU A 9 7.48 -4.52 -22.64
C GLU A 9 8.66 -4.05 -21.79
N LEU A 10 8.39 -3.36 -20.67
CA LEU A 10 9.43 -2.97 -19.72
C LEU A 10 10.16 -4.18 -19.15
N LEU A 11 9.43 -5.22 -18.69
CA LEU A 11 10.06 -6.45 -18.18
C LEU A 11 10.93 -7.11 -19.26
N HIS A 12 10.47 -7.16 -20.50
CA HIS A 12 11.23 -7.68 -21.63
C HIS A 12 12.56 -6.92 -21.82
N GLN A 13 12.53 -5.57 -21.81
CA GLN A 13 13.74 -4.75 -21.94
C GLN A 13 14.71 -4.95 -20.76
N LEU A 14 14.17 -5.05 -19.52
CA LEU A 14 14.96 -5.30 -18.33
C LEU A 14 15.62 -6.69 -18.38
N ALA A 15 14.90 -7.71 -18.85
CA ALA A 15 15.44 -9.06 -19.03
C ALA A 15 16.60 -9.08 -20.03
N HIS A 16 16.47 -8.36 -21.13
CA HIS A 16 17.56 -8.23 -22.10
C HIS A 16 18.76 -7.44 -21.56
N LYS A 17 18.53 -6.45 -20.71
CA LYS A 17 19.59 -5.64 -20.12
C LYS A 17 20.35 -6.35 -19.01
N TYR A 18 19.62 -7.05 -18.11
CA TYR A 18 20.18 -7.59 -16.88
C TYR A 18 20.38 -9.10 -16.87
N GLN A 19 19.84 -9.82 -17.86
CA GLN A 19 20.09 -11.23 -18.16
C GLN A 19 19.99 -12.16 -16.91
N ASP A 20 21.09 -12.77 -16.54
CA ASP A 20 21.17 -13.74 -15.45
C ASP A 20 21.31 -13.12 -14.05
N ARG A 21 21.21 -11.77 -13.92
CA ARG A 21 21.19 -11.15 -12.59
C ARG A 21 19.93 -11.60 -11.82
N PRO A 22 20.05 -11.88 -10.51
CA PRO A 22 18.89 -12.19 -9.68
C PRO A 22 17.87 -11.04 -9.72
N ALA A 23 16.64 -11.33 -10.11
CA ALA A 23 15.54 -10.37 -10.10
C ALA A 23 14.73 -10.48 -8.81
N ILE A 24 14.36 -11.70 -8.44
CA ILE A 24 13.46 -11.93 -7.31
C ILE A 24 13.79 -13.26 -6.60
N THR A 25 13.67 -13.25 -5.26
CA THR A 25 13.73 -14.46 -4.41
C THR A 25 12.53 -14.49 -3.48
N GLU A 26 11.81 -15.58 -3.49
CA GLU A 26 10.70 -15.86 -2.55
C GLU A 26 11.27 -16.52 -1.29
N VAL A 27 11.10 -15.87 -0.13
CA VAL A 27 11.71 -16.32 1.13
C VAL A 27 11.15 -17.68 1.58
N GLY A 28 9.84 -17.92 1.41
CA GLY A 28 9.18 -19.12 1.90
C GLY A 28 9.67 -20.41 1.25
N THR A 29 9.87 -20.40 -0.06
CA THR A 29 10.30 -21.54 -0.87
C THR A 29 11.80 -21.54 -1.15
N GLY A 30 12.45 -20.38 -1.06
CA GLY A 30 13.81 -20.15 -1.52
C GLY A 30 13.95 -20.08 -3.04
N THR A 31 12.84 -20.10 -3.78
CA THR A 31 12.81 -20.00 -5.23
C THR A 31 13.32 -18.65 -5.69
N GLN A 32 14.23 -18.66 -6.64
CA GLN A 32 14.84 -17.47 -7.21
C GLN A 32 14.71 -17.52 -8.73
N TYR A 33 14.41 -16.36 -9.32
CA TYR A 33 14.46 -16.13 -10.76
C TYR A 33 15.42 -14.99 -11.08
N SER A 34 16.21 -15.16 -12.11
CA SER A 34 16.92 -14.08 -12.79
C SER A 34 15.95 -13.27 -13.64
N TYR A 35 16.39 -12.13 -14.17
CA TYR A 35 15.57 -11.31 -15.07
C TYR A 35 15.12 -12.06 -16.30
N ILE A 36 16.01 -12.83 -16.92
CA ILE A 36 15.67 -13.59 -18.14
C ILE A 36 14.75 -14.78 -17.84
N GLU A 37 14.95 -15.46 -16.70
CA GLU A 37 14.05 -16.54 -16.28
C GLU A 37 12.65 -16.02 -15.93
N LEU A 38 12.55 -14.88 -15.25
CA LEU A 38 11.27 -14.25 -14.95
C LEU A 38 10.54 -13.84 -16.25
N GLU A 39 11.25 -13.26 -17.21
CA GLU A 39 10.69 -12.92 -18.53
C GLU A 39 10.15 -14.18 -19.25
N ARG A 40 10.91 -15.26 -19.32
CA ARG A 40 10.47 -16.52 -19.94
C ARG A 40 9.27 -17.11 -19.23
N PHE A 41 9.31 -17.12 -17.89
CA PHE A 41 8.19 -17.63 -17.09
C PHE A 41 6.90 -16.82 -17.34
N THR A 42 7.00 -15.50 -17.39
CA THR A 42 5.84 -14.65 -17.70
C THR A 42 5.33 -14.85 -19.14
N ASN A 43 6.21 -15.17 -20.11
CA ASN A 43 5.79 -15.50 -21.47
C ASN A 43 5.06 -16.85 -21.52
N GLN A 44 5.56 -17.90 -20.84
CA GLN A 44 4.89 -19.20 -20.73
C GLN A 44 3.49 -19.08 -20.13
N ILE A 45 3.36 -18.25 -19.06
CA ILE A 45 2.05 -17.94 -18.47
C ILE A 45 1.16 -17.22 -19.48
N ALA A 46 1.67 -16.22 -20.18
CA ALA A 46 0.92 -15.42 -21.12
C ALA A 46 0.39 -16.25 -22.31
N HIS A 47 1.23 -17.09 -22.89
CA HIS A 47 0.83 -18.01 -23.96
C HIS A 47 -0.22 -19.03 -23.47
N GLY A 48 0.01 -19.65 -22.32
CA GLY A 48 -0.94 -20.62 -21.75
C GLY A 48 -2.26 -19.97 -21.33
N PHE A 49 -2.22 -18.75 -20.79
CA PHE A 49 -3.43 -18.01 -20.43
C PHE A 49 -4.35 -17.75 -21.63
N LEU A 50 -3.80 -17.46 -22.80
CA LEU A 50 -4.58 -17.22 -24.02
C LEU A 50 -5.38 -18.45 -24.49
N GLU A 51 -4.99 -19.65 -24.07
CA GLU A 51 -5.70 -20.89 -24.37
C GLU A 51 -6.81 -21.20 -23.36
N LEU A 52 -6.92 -20.45 -22.26
CA LEU A 52 -7.95 -20.67 -21.26
C LEU A 52 -9.33 -20.24 -21.76
N PRO A 53 -10.41 -20.92 -21.35
CA PRO A 53 -11.76 -20.40 -21.49
C PRO A 53 -11.87 -19.00 -20.84
N PHE A 54 -12.64 -18.12 -21.48
CA PHE A 54 -12.85 -16.74 -21.01
C PHE A 54 -11.60 -15.84 -21.02
N ALA A 55 -10.49 -16.25 -21.64
CA ALA A 55 -9.28 -15.42 -21.75
C ALA A 55 -9.52 -14.07 -22.46
N ASP A 56 -10.58 -13.96 -23.25
CA ASP A 56 -11.00 -12.71 -23.91
C ASP A 56 -11.67 -11.72 -22.98
N ASN A 57 -12.06 -12.12 -21.75
CA ASN A 57 -12.53 -11.18 -20.74
C ASN A 57 -11.42 -10.20 -20.40
N GLY A 58 -11.76 -8.89 -20.40
CA GLY A 58 -10.78 -7.82 -20.15
C GLY A 58 -10.22 -7.80 -18.73
N TYR A 59 -10.91 -8.42 -17.76
CA TYR A 59 -10.61 -8.33 -16.34
C TYR A 59 -10.31 -9.70 -15.72
N VAL A 60 -9.18 -9.81 -15.02
CA VAL A 60 -8.75 -11.04 -14.34
C VAL A 60 -8.48 -10.73 -12.87
N GLY A 61 -9.24 -11.35 -11.99
CA GLY A 61 -9.06 -11.23 -10.55
C GLY A 61 -7.84 -12.03 -10.07
N ILE A 62 -7.07 -11.47 -9.16
CA ILE A 62 -6.01 -12.20 -8.45
C ILE A 62 -6.25 -12.01 -6.95
N MET A 63 -6.60 -13.11 -6.26
CA MET A 63 -6.71 -13.21 -4.81
C MET A 63 -5.76 -14.28 -4.31
N HIS A 64 -4.56 -13.89 -3.97
CA HIS A 64 -3.48 -14.81 -3.69
C HIS A 64 -2.55 -14.25 -2.61
N GLU A 65 -1.85 -15.13 -1.88
CA GLU A 65 -0.70 -14.71 -1.08
C GLU A 65 0.43 -14.21 -1.97
N ASN A 66 1.36 -13.49 -1.36
CA ASN A 66 2.55 -13.07 -2.07
C ASN A 66 3.34 -14.29 -2.55
N SER A 67 3.48 -14.42 -3.87
CA SER A 67 4.21 -15.50 -4.53
C SER A 67 4.78 -15.06 -5.88
N ILE A 68 5.80 -15.76 -6.35
CA ILE A 68 6.33 -15.49 -7.69
C ILE A 68 5.27 -15.75 -8.76
N SER A 69 4.38 -16.74 -8.56
CA SER A 69 3.26 -17.00 -9.49
C SER A 69 2.28 -15.84 -9.58
N TYR A 70 1.97 -15.18 -8.46
CA TYR A 70 1.16 -13.95 -8.46
C TYR A 70 1.85 -12.86 -9.29
N LEU A 71 3.09 -12.53 -8.95
CA LEU A 71 3.83 -11.47 -9.65
C LEU A 71 4.00 -11.78 -11.14
N ALA A 72 4.33 -13.02 -11.48
CA ALA A 72 4.50 -13.43 -12.86
C ALA A 72 3.18 -13.37 -13.64
N MET A 73 2.05 -13.76 -13.04
CA MET A 73 0.72 -13.61 -13.64
C MET A 73 0.39 -12.14 -13.88
N THR A 74 0.71 -11.25 -12.93
CA THR A 74 0.56 -9.79 -13.10
C THR A 74 1.23 -9.32 -14.39
N TYR A 75 2.50 -9.67 -14.63
CA TYR A 75 3.20 -9.27 -15.86
C TYR A 75 2.68 -10.00 -17.12
N ALA A 76 2.30 -11.26 -17.00
CA ALA A 76 1.71 -12.02 -18.11
C ALA A 76 0.43 -11.37 -18.62
N LEU A 77 -0.47 -10.94 -17.73
CA LEU A 77 -1.69 -10.23 -18.09
C LEU A 77 -1.39 -8.92 -18.87
N LYS A 78 -0.32 -8.19 -18.48
CA LYS A 78 0.09 -6.96 -19.17
C LYS A 78 0.60 -7.24 -20.59
N LYS A 79 1.24 -8.41 -20.84
CA LYS A 79 1.69 -8.83 -22.16
C LYS A 79 0.51 -9.12 -23.10
N VAL A 80 -0.58 -9.69 -22.58
CA VAL A 80 -1.78 -10.04 -23.35
C VAL A 80 -2.89 -8.99 -23.28
N ASN A 81 -2.57 -7.78 -22.80
CA ASN A 81 -3.51 -6.66 -22.68
C ASN A 81 -4.77 -7.01 -21.87
N ARG A 82 -4.58 -7.64 -20.72
CA ARG A 82 -5.64 -7.89 -19.74
C ARG A 82 -5.41 -7.06 -18.49
N ILE A 83 -6.52 -6.59 -17.93
CA ILE A 83 -6.50 -5.74 -16.72
C ILE A 83 -6.53 -6.66 -15.51
N GLU A 84 -5.51 -6.56 -14.70
CA GLU A 84 -5.49 -7.19 -13.38
C GLU A 84 -6.47 -6.49 -12.44
N VAL A 85 -7.27 -7.26 -11.74
CA VAL A 85 -8.07 -6.81 -10.60
C VAL A 85 -7.41 -7.36 -9.34
N SER A 86 -6.69 -6.49 -8.64
CA SER A 86 -5.94 -6.85 -7.43
C SER A 86 -6.90 -7.00 -6.26
N VAL A 87 -7.33 -8.24 -5.98
CA VAL A 87 -8.25 -8.57 -4.89
C VAL A 87 -7.48 -8.74 -3.60
N ASN A 88 -7.70 -7.85 -2.63
CA ASN A 88 -7.06 -7.99 -1.33
C ASN A 88 -7.61 -9.23 -0.60
N ARG A 89 -6.73 -10.22 -0.38
CA ARG A 89 -7.03 -11.52 0.22
C ARG A 89 -7.57 -11.48 1.67
N ALA A 90 -7.50 -10.33 2.32
CA ALA A 90 -8.03 -10.17 3.66
C ALA A 90 -9.52 -9.81 3.69
N PHE A 91 -10.12 -9.40 2.58
CA PHE A 91 -11.55 -9.15 2.50
C PHE A 91 -12.37 -10.44 2.58
N ARG A 92 -13.56 -10.33 3.15
CA ARG A 92 -14.52 -11.41 3.37
C ARG A 92 -15.94 -10.92 3.08
N GLY A 93 -16.89 -11.85 2.89
CA GLY A 93 -18.31 -11.56 2.77
C GLY A 93 -18.63 -10.54 1.69
N GLU A 94 -19.56 -9.63 1.96
CA GLU A 94 -20.05 -8.62 1.00
C GLU A 94 -18.93 -7.76 0.39
N SER A 95 -17.91 -7.40 1.17
CA SER A 95 -16.80 -6.61 0.66
C SER A 95 -15.99 -7.35 -0.40
N LEU A 96 -15.76 -8.66 -0.24
CA LEU A 96 -15.09 -9.49 -1.23
C LEU A 96 -15.97 -9.66 -2.48
N ALA A 97 -17.24 -10.04 -2.30
CA ALA A 97 -18.20 -10.20 -3.40
C ALA A 97 -18.30 -8.93 -4.25
N ARG A 98 -18.38 -7.77 -3.59
CA ARG A 98 -18.47 -6.48 -4.26
C ARG A 98 -17.25 -6.17 -5.13
N MET A 99 -16.03 -6.44 -4.65
CA MET A 99 -14.81 -6.18 -5.42
C MET A 99 -14.78 -7.00 -6.71
N ILE A 100 -15.15 -8.29 -6.63
CA ILE A 100 -15.17 -9.19 -7.78
C ILE A 100 -16.31 -8.81 -8.74
N ASN A 101 -17.51 -8.54 -8.23
CA ASN A 101 -18.69 -8.22 -9.03
C ASN A 101 -18.58 -6.88 -9.74
N LEU A 102 -17.96 -5.87 -9.09
CA LEU A 102 -17.80 -4.53 -9.68
C LEU A 102 -17.12 -4.60 -11.04
N THR A 103 -16.12 -5.48 -11.18
CA THR A 103 -15.35 -5.65 -12.41
C THR A 103 -15.86 -6.76 -13.32
N GLN A 104 -16.88 -7.52 -12.88
CA GLN A 104 -17.45 -8.64 -13.61
C GLN A 104 -16.39 -9.67 -14.05
N CYS A 105 -15.40 -9.92 -13.21
CA CYS A 105 -14.35 -10.89 -13.49
C CYS A 105 -14.94 -12.27 -13.75
N GLN A 106 -14.56 -12.89 -14.87
CA GLN A 106 -14.91 -14.28 -15.20
C GLN A 106 -13.84 -15.26 -14.75
N ILE A 107 -12.60 -14.80 -14.59
CA ILE A 107 -11.46 -15.59 -14.11
C ILE A 107 -10.98 -15.02 -12.79
N LEU A 108 -10.78 -15.89 -11.79
CA LEU A 108 -10.13 -15.56 -10.53
C LEU A 108 -8.97 -16.54 -10.29
N MET A 109 -7.73 -16.00 -10.28
CA MET A 109 -6.56 -16.75 -9.82
C MET A 109 -6.52 -16.74 -8.29
N THR A 110 -6.31 -17.92 -7.68
CA THR A 110 -6.29 -18.09 -6.23
C THR A 110 -5.46 -19.30 -5.80
N SER A 111 -5.25 -19.45 -4.48
CA SER A 111 -4.68 -20.64 -3.84
C SER A 111 -5.68 -21.29 -2.90
N GLN A 112 -5.41 -22.52 -2.48
CA GLN A 112 -6.23 -23.28 -1.52
C GLN A 112 -6.49 -22.51 -0.22
N LEU A 113 -5.56 -21.66 0.20
CA LEU A 113 -5.67 -20.83 1.41
C LEU A 113 -6.90 -19.91 1.42
N HIS A 114 -7.45 -19.59 0.25
CA HIS A 114 -8.56 -18.63 0.11
C HIS A 114 -9.91 -19.29 -0.24
N PHE A 115 -9.95 -20.61 -0.37
CA PHE A 115 -11.18 -21.31 -0.77
C PHE A 115 -12.36 -21.06 0.15
N ASP A 116 -12.15 -21.03 1.47
CA ASP A 116 -13.23 -20.74 2.44
C ASP A 116 -13.84 -19.35 2.16
N ALA A 117 -12.99 -18.34 1.97
CA ALA A 117 -13.45 -16.98 1.73
C ALA A 117 -14.22 -16.83 0.40
N ILE A 118 -13.83 -17.59 -0.63
CA ILE A 118 -14.49 -17.60 -1.93
C ILE A 118 -15.82 -18.38 -1.84
N GLU A 119 -15.84 -19.52 -1.16
CA GLU A 119 -17.02 -20.34 -0.99
C GLU A 119 -18.14 -19.59 -0.24
N ASP A 120 -17.77 -18.84 0.81
CA ASP A 120 -18.70 -18.00 1.57
C ASP A 120 -19.47 -16.99 0.72
N VAL A 121 -18.91 -16.56 -0.41
CA VAL A 121 -19.51 -15.53 -1.30
C VAL A 121 -19.84 -16.04 -2.69
N ILE A 122 -19.60 -17.32 -2.99
CA ILE A 122 -19.67 -17.85 -4.35
C ILE A 122 -21.06 -17.70 -4.99
N ALA A 123 -22.13 -17.79 -4.17
CA ALA A 123 -23.51 -17.61 -4.64
C ALA A 123 -23.77 -16.16 -5.10
N ASP A 124 -22.99 -15.20 -4.61
CA ASP A 124 -23.06 -13.79 -4.93
C ASP A 124 -22.14 -13.39 -6.09
N LEU A 125 -21.46 -14.35 -6.75
CA LEU A 125 -20.50 -14.11 -7.83
C LEU A 125 -21.02 -14.61 -9.19
N PRO A 126 -22.12 -14.06 -9.76
CA PRO A 126 -22.79 -14.60 -10.92
C PRO A 126 -21.95 -14.57 -12.22
N HIS A 127 -20.90 -13.75 -12.26
CA HIS A 127 -20.04 -13.63 -13.45
C HIS A 127 -18.80 -14.52 -13.37
N LEU A 128 -18.44 -15.02 -12.19
CA LEU A 128 -17.28 -15.89 -12.03
C LEU A 128 -17.54 -17.23 -12.72
N ALA A 129 -16.68 -17.61 -13.64
CA ALA A 129 -16.85 -18.80 -14.48
C ALA A 129 -15.69 -19.79 -14.36
N LEU A 130 -14.47 -19.29 -14.02
CA LEU A 130 -13.26 -20.09 -13.92
C LEU A 130 -12.45 -19.70 -12.68
N LEU A 131 -12.04 -20.70 -11.90
CA LEU A 131 -10.97 -20.57 -10.91
C LEU A 131 -9.68 -21.14 -11.50
N LEU A 132 -8.63 -20.30 -11.53
CA LEU A 132 -7.27 -20.69 -11.85
C LEU A 132 -6.52 -20.91 -10.53
N VAL A 133 -6.26 -22.16 -10.17
CA VAL A 133 -5.71 -22.51 -8.85
C VAL A 133 -4.23 -22.84 -8.94
N THR A 134 -3.44 -22.36 -7.99
CA THR A 134 -2.00 -22.67 -7.90
C THR A 134 -1.71 -23.93 -7.09
N ASP A 135 -2.69 -24.37 -6.30
CA ASP A 135 -2.67 -25.57 -5.48
C ASP A 135 -4.11 -26.01 -5.13
N GLY A 136 -4.27 -27.15 -4.47
CA GLY A 136 -5.58 -27.64 -4.03
C GLY A 136 -6.55 -28.02 -5.15
N LEU A 137 -6.06 -28.40 -6.34
CA LEU A 137 -6.86 -28.66 -7.54
C LEU A 137 -8.08 -29.59 -7.31
N GLU A 138 -7.89 -30.73 -6.66
CA GLU A 138 -8.97 -31.71 -6.42
C GLU A 138 -9.99 -31.20 -5.40
N GLU A 139 -9.56 -30.44 -4.40
CA GLU A 139 -10.46 -29.78 -3.48
C GLU A 139 -11.28 -28.69 -4.19
N ALA A 140 -10.65 -27.88 -5.03
CA ALA A 140 -11.34 -26.88 -5.82
C ALA A 140 -12.40 -27.48 -6.72
N LYS A 141 -12.10 -28.56 -7.44
CA LYS A 141 -13.08 -29.30 -8.28
C LYS A 141 -14.29 -29.81 -7.47
N THR A 142 -14.07 -30.17 -6.20
CA THR A 142 -15.13 -30.65 -5.33
C THR A 142 -15.98 -29.52 -4.78
N ARG A 143 -15.35 -28.47 -4.25
CA ARG A 143 -16.03 -27.34 -3.60
C ARG A 143 -16.74 -26.43 -4.60
N PHE A 144 -16.13 -26.20 -5.76
CA PHE A 144 -16.62 -25.27 -6.79
C PHE A 144 -17.07 -26.03 -8.05
N ALA A 145 -17.78 -27.15 -7.91
CA ALA A 145 -18.18 -28.04 -9.00
C ALA A 145 -19.03 -27.37 -10.12
N HIS A 146 -19.60 -26.20 -9.84
CA HIS A 146 -20.37 -25.41 -10.82
C HIS A 146 -19.49 -24.46 -11.65
N LEU A 147 -18.20 -24.29 -11.30
CA LEU A 147 -17.22 -23.51 -12.05
C LEU A 147 -16.30 -24.40 -12.87
N GLN A 148 -15.66 -23.83 -13.88
CA GLN A 148 -14.49 -24.46 -14.49
C GLN A 148 -13.29 -24.27 -13.57
N ILE A 149 -12.49 -25.33 -13.41
CA ILE A 149 -11.27 -25.30 -12.60
C ILE A 149 -10.09 -25.61 -13.50
N ALA A 150 -9.10 -24.71 -13.53
CA ALA A 150 -7.84 -24.90 -14.22
C ALA A 150 -6.68 -24.89 -13.23
N ASP A 151 -5.70 -25.74 -13.45
CA ASP A 151 -4.44 -25.71 -12.70
C ASP A 151 -3.49 -24.70 -13.34
N PHE A 152 -2.91 -23.84 -12.52
CA PHE A 152 -1.99 -22.80 -12.98
C PHE A 152 -0.73 -23.40 -13.63
N TRP A 153 -0.21 -24.50 -13.06
CA TRP A 153 1.01 -25.12 -13.55
C TRP A 153 0.81 -25.93 -14.81
N ASP A 154 -0.38 -26.55 -14.97
CA ASP A 154 -0.76 -27.24 -16.19
C ASP A 154 -1.10 -26.28 -17.34
N MET A 155 -1.47 -25.03 -17.03
CA MET A 155 -1.71 -23.99 -18.01
C MET A 155 -0.44 -23.53 -18.72
N LEU A 156 0.74 -23.70 -18.12
CA LEU A 156 1.98 -23.15 -18.66
C LEU A 156 2.26 -23.67 -20.07
N SER A 157 2.46 -22.76 -21.01
CA SER A 157 2.90 -23.10 -22.35
C SER A 157 4.38 -23.50 -22.37
N SER A 158 4.77 -24.39 -23.30
CA SER A 158 6.17 -24.63 -23.64
C SER A 158 6.79 -23.47 -24.45
N ASP A 159 5.97 -22.59 -25.02
CA ASP A 159 6.41 -21.40 -25.75
C ASP A 159 6.75 -20.30 -24.76
N ASP A 160 8.01 -19.93 -24.68
CA ASP A 160 8.54 -18.83 -23.85
C ASP A 160 8.92 -17.59 -24.67
N SER A 161 8.51 -17.54 -25.95
CA SER A 161 8.79 -16.43 -26.85
C SER A 161 8.08 -15.15 -26.38
N HIS A 162 8.70 -14.01 -26.65
CA HIS A 162 8.15 -12.71 -26.28
C HIS A 162 6.82 -12.42 -26.99
N ILE A 163 5.84 -11.94 -26.23
CA ILE A 163 4.57 -11.43 -26.76
C ILE A 163 4.63 -9.91 -26.74
N THR A 164 4.56 -9.29 -27.92
CA THR A 164 4.42 -7.85 -28.03
C THR A 164 3.01 -7.44 -27.65
N SER A 165 2.88 -6.68 -26.57
CA SER A 165 1.57 -6.21 -26.09
C SER A 165 0.93 -5.24 -27.08
N PRO A 166 -0.35 -5.40 -27.43
CA PRO A 166 -1.08 -4.41 -28.23
C PRO A 166 -1.47 -3.16 -27.42
N ALA A 167 -1.25 -3.15 -26.11
CA ALA A 167 -1.60 -2.06 -25.23
C ALA A 167 -0.73 -0.82 -25.44
N ARG A 168 -1.31 0.34 -25.20
CA ARG A 168 -0.58 1.62 -25.07
C ARG A 168 -0.20 1.82 -23.61
N ASP A 169 0.85 2.59 -23.39
CA ASP A 169 1.29 2.98 -22.05
C ASP A 169 0.21 3.74 -21.24
N SER A 170 -0.73 4.39 -21.91
CA SER A 170 -1.88 5.07 -21.29
C SER A 170 -3.08 4.17 -20.99
N ASP A 171 -3.08 2.93 -21.48
CA ASP A 171 -4.20 2.03 -21.23
C ASP A 171 -4.17 1.52 -19.79
N VAL A 172 -5.35 1.24 -19.22
CA VAL A 172 -5.46 0.73 -17.84
C VAL A 172 -4.85 -0.66 -17.76
N ALA A 173 -3.94 -0.83 -16.83
CA ALA A 173 -3.21 -2.08 -16.60
C ALA A 173 -3.70 -2.84 -15.36
N THR A 174 -4.14 -2.09 -14.34
CA THR A 174 -4.50 -2.66 -13.03
C THR A 174 -5.65 -1.87 -12.41
N ILE A 175 -6.56 -2.57 -11.75
CA ILE A 175 -7.53 -2.00 -10.83
C ILE A 175 -7.10 -2.38 -9.42
N MET A 176 -6.70 -1.37 -8.63
CA MET A 176 -6.37 -1.55 -7.22
C MET A 176 -7.43 -0.89 -6.33
N PHE A 177 -7.88 -1.60 -5.32
CA PHE A 177 -8.90 -1.09 -4.42
C PHE A 177 -8.30 -0.30 -3.27
N THR A 178 -8.87 0.88 -3.02
CA THR A 178 -8.53 1.68 -1.84
C THR A 178 -9.50 1.36 -0.71
N SER A 179 -8.99 1.28 0.51
CA SER A 179 -9.83 1.27 1.71
C SER A 179 -10.41 2.67 1.88
N GLY A 180 -11.61 2.90 1.31
CA GLY A 180 -12.29 4.18 1.47
C GLY A 180 -12.55 4.49 2.93
N THR A 181 -12.14 5.65 3.42
CA THR A 181 -12.50 6.17 4.76
C THR A 181 -14.02 6.36 4.93
N THR A 182 -14.77 6.31 3.83
CA THR A 182 -16.24 6.45 3.77
C THR A 182 -16.99 5.10 3.65
N GLY A 183 -16.33 3.98 3.92
CA GLY A 183 -16.95 2.65 4.05
C GLY A 183 -16.97 1.79 2.77
N VAL A 184 -16.85 2.36 1.59
CA VAL A 184 -16.91 1.59 0.32
C VAL A 184 -15.56 1.64 -0.39
N SER A 185 -14.93 0.48 -0.56
CA SER A 185 -13.70 0.36 -1.36
C SER A 185 -13.94 0.79 -2.81
N LYS A 186 -13.04 1.62 -3.35
CA LYS A 186 -13.10 2.15 -4.72
C LYS A 186 -11.99 1.51 -5.54
N GLY A 187 -12.31 1.01 -6.74
CA GLY A 187 -11.33 0.43 -7.66
C GLY A 187 -10.67 1.52 -8.51
N CYS A 188 -9.45 1.93 -8.16
CA CYS A 188 -8.68 2.92 -8.92
C CYS A 188 -8.19 2.33 -10.25
N LEU A 189 -8.42 3.04 -11.34
CA LEU A 189 -7.98 2.69 -12.69
C LEU A 189 -6.53 3.17 -12.89
N LEU A 190 -5.59 2.24 -12.90
CA LEU A 190 -4.16 2.53 -12.98
C LEU A 190 -3.59 2.12 -14.34
N SER A 191 -3.04 3.07 -15.08
CA SER A 191 -2.42 2.82 -16.39
C SER A 191 -1.01 2.24 -16.26
N HIS A 192 -0.48 1.67 -17.35
CA HIS A 192 0.93 1.29 -17.41
C HIS A 192 1.85 2.48 -17.12
N ARG A 193 1.56 3.66 -17.69
CA ARG A 193 2.35 4.87 -17.47
C ARG A 193 2.32 5.33 -16.01
N TYR A 194 1.16 5.24 -15.37
CA TYR A 194 1.03 5.51 -13.95
C TYR A 194 2.02 4.67 -13.13
N ALA A 195 2.05 3.35 -13.37
CA ALA A 195 2.92 2.42 -12.65
C ALA A 195 4.40 2.73 -12.90
N VAL A 196 4.80 2.89 -14.18
CA VAL A 196 6.18 3.19 -14.56
C VAL A 196 6.63 4.53 -13.97
N ARG A 197 5.79 5.58 -14.10
CA ARG A 197 6.14 6.90 -13.57
C ARG A 197 6.24 6.91 -12.06
N THR A 198 5.34 6.23 -11.38
CA THR A 198 5.38 6.05 -9.93
C THR A 198 6.69 5.41 -9.48
N ALA A 199 7.13 4.35 -10.17
CA ALA A 199 8.40 3.69 -9.88
C ALA A 199 9.63 4.55 -10.22
N GLU A 200 9.64 5.26 -11.36
CA GLU A 200 10.72 6.21 -11.72
C GLU A 200 10.94 7.23 -10.60
N ASN A 201 9.84 7.70 -9.99
CA ASN A 201 9.88 8.71 -8.94
C ASN A 201 10.55 8.21 -7.64
N MET A 202 10.69 6.89 -7.46
CA MET A 202 11.37 6.29 -6.31
C MET A 202 12.89 6.21 -6.52
N ILE A 203 13.36 6.05 -7.76
CA ILE A 203 14.76 5.73 -8.05
C ILE A 203 15.73 6.80 -7.53
N GLY A 204 15.54 8.04 -7.96
CA GLY A 204 16.45 9.15 -7.59
C GLY A 204 16.44 9.48 -6.09
N PRO A 205 15.27 9.77 -5.49
CA PRO A 205 15.16 10.12 -4.07
C PRO A 205 15.71 9.05 -3.13
N PHE A 206 15.51 7.78 -3.46
CA PHE A 206 16.03 6.67 -2.65
C PHE A 206 17.42 6.19 -3.12
N ARG A 207 18.01 6.82 -4.14
CA ARG A 207 19.34 6.50 -4.69
C ARG A 207 19.47 5.01 -5.04
N LEU A 208 18.44 4.46 -5.70
CA LEU A 208 18.42 3.05 -6.07
C LEU A 208 19.39 2.77 -7.20
N THR A 209 20.08 1.64 -7.11
CA THR A 209 21.11 1.19 -8.06
C THR A 209 20.92 -0.31 -8.36
N GLU A 210 21.68 -0.83 -9.29
CA GLU A 210 21.68 -2.25 -9.63
C GLU A 210 22.26 -3.16 -8.53
N ASP A 211 22.97 -2.59 -7.55
CA ASP A 211 23.53 -3.33 -6.43
C ASP A 211 22.58 -3.43 -5.23
N ASP A 212 21.39 -2.84 -5.36
CA ASP A 212 20.41 -2.84 -4.29
C ASP A 212 19.65 -4.17 -4.18
N VAL A 213 19.47 -4.58 -2.93
CA VAL A 213 18.61 -5.69 -2.54
C VAL A 213 17.49 -5.13 -1.68
N ASN A 214 16.29 -5.12 -2.24
CA ASN A 214 15.06 -4.71 -1.56
C ASN A 214 14.45 -5.87 -0.78
N TYR A 215 13.82 -5.57 0.35
CA TYR A 215 12.99 -6.53 1.08
C TYR A 215 11.56 -6.01 1.16
N THR A 216 10.57 -6.79 0.68
CA THR A 216 9.16 -6.39 0.75
C THR A 216 8.28 -7.51 1.30
N PRO A 217 7.66 -7.30 2.50
CA PRO A 217 6.76 -8.25 3.14
C PRO A 217 5.29 -7.83 3.04
N TYR A 218 4.96 -6.92 2.15
CA TYR A 218 3.62 -6.32 2.05
C TYR A 218 2.82 -6.91 0.89
N PRO A 219 1.46 -6.93 0.99
CA PRO A 219 0.61 -7.55 -0.03
C PRO A 219 0.76 -6.91 -1.41
N LEU A 220 0.99 -7.72 -2.44
CA LEU A 220 1.11 -7.27 -3.84
C LEU A 220 -0.14 -6.57 -4.37
N SER A 221 -1.30 -6.80 -3.74
CA SER A 221 -2.54 -6.10 -4.06
C SER A 221 -2.54 -4.60 -3.71
N HIS A 222 -1.42 -4.09 -3.17
CA HIS A 222 -1.24 -2.69 -2.85
C HIS A 222 -0.16 -2.02 -3.69
N ILE A 223 -0.33 -0.72 -3.93
CA ILE A 223 0.61 0.11 -4.69
C ILE A 223 2.01 0.12 -4.07
N GLY A 224 2.15 0.08 -2.73
CA GLY A 224 3.44 0.12 -2.04
C GLY A 224 4.40 -0.96 -2.55
N PRO A 225 4.15 -2.24 -2.28
CA PRO A 225 5.05 -3.30 -2.74
C PRO A 225 5.14 -3.37 -4.26
N ALA A 226 4.04 -3.17 -4.99
CA ALA A 226 4.05 -3.31 -6.45
C ALA A 226 4.86 -2.21 -7.16
N TYR A 227 4.63 -0.94 -6.80
CA TYR A 227 5.14 0.21 -7.56
C TYR A 227 6.13 1.09 -6.79
N TYR A 228 6.27 0.93 -5.46
CA TYR A 228 7.27 1.66 -4.67
C TYR A 228 8.47 0.78 -4.29
N ASP A 229 8.31 -0.56 -4.25
CA ASP A 229 9.38 -1.50 -3.91
C ASP A 229 9.88 -2.29 -5.12
N ILE A 230 9.03 -3.16 -5.70
CA ILE A 230 9.42 -4.14 -6.70
C ILE A 230 9.79 -3.47 -8.03
N LEU A 231 8.87 -2.69 -8.58
CA LEU A 231 9.07 -2.11 -9.92
C LEU A 231 10.30 -1.19 -9.99
N PRO A 232 10.54 -0.23 -9.05
CA PRO A 232 11.75 0.60 -9.12
C PRO A 232 13.04 -0.20 -8.91
N THR A 233 13.01 -1.25 -8.07
CA THR A 233 14.14 -2.17 -7.91
C THR A 233 14.43 -2.91 -9.22
N PHE A 234 13.40 -3.41 -9.91
CA PHE A 234 13.57 -4.03 -11.24
C PHE A 234 14.12 -3.04 -12.28
N MET A 235 13.60 -1.82 -12.32
CA MET A 235 14.04 -0.79 -13.27
C MET A 235 15.53 -0.45 -13.13
N THR A 236 16.07 -0.58 -11.93
CA THR A 236 17.50 -0.35 -11.67
C THR A 236 18.39 -1.60 -11.84
N GLY A 237 17.80 -2.78 -12.00
CA GLY A 237 18.54 -4.05 -12.10
C GLY A 237 18.87 -4.67 -10.74
N GLY A 238 18.24 -4.18 -9.68
CA GLY A 238 18.39 -4.67 -8.33
C GLY A 238 17.66 -6.00 -8.09
N HIS A 239 17.75 -6.51 -6.88
CA HIS A 239 17.21 -7.80 -6.47
C HIS A 239 16.09 -7.60 -5.42
N VAL A 240 14.94 -8.23 -5.59
CA VAL A 240 13.83 -8.19 -4.64
C VAL A 240 13.79 -9.45 -3.79
N ILE A 241 13.82 -9.29 -2.50
CA ILE A 241 13.56 -10.35 -1.51
C ILE A 241 12.13 -10.19 -1.03
N PHE A 242 11.34 -11.20 -1.23
CA PHE A 242 9.92 -11.14 -1.22
C PHE A 242 9.33 -12.17 -0.25
N ARG A 243 8.51 -11.68 0.67
CA ARG A 243 7.89 -12.50 1.71
C ARG A 243 6.39 -12.29 1.73
N ASP A 244 5.64 -13.31 2.16
CA ASP A 244 4.18 -13.22 2.24
C ASP A 244 3.69 -12.17 3.23
N LYS A 245 4.31 -12.11 4.42
CA LYS A 245 3.98 -11.13 5.47
C LYS A 245 5.17 -10.85 6.38
N PHE A 246 5.20 -9.66 6.96
CA PHE A 246 6.25 -9.27 7.91
C PHE A 246 6.34 -10.25 9.09
N SER A 247 7.56 -10.54 9.52
CA SER A 247 7.85 -11.36 10.70
C SER A 247 8.99 -10.72 11.49
N LEU A 248 8.68 -10.17 12.66
CA LEU A 248 9.67 -9.54 13.52
C LEU A 248 10.80 -10.50 13.92
N SER A 249 10.46 -11.76 14.23
CA SER A 249 11.43 -12.78 14.65
C SER A 249 12.42 -13.20 13.54
N ASN A 250 12.02 -13.07 12.28
CA ASN A 250 12.83 -13.52 11.14
C ASN A 250 13.48 -12.37 10.37
N PHE A 251 13.01 -11.14 10.53
CA PHE A 251 13.42 -9.99 9.70
C PHE A 251 14.94 -9.82 9.61
N TRP A 252 15.63 -9.78 10.76
CA TRP A 252 17.08 -9.56 10.77
C TRP A 252 17.87 -10.75 10.19
N ASP A 253 17.41 -11.99 10.45
CA ASP A 253 18.06 -13.18 9.87
C ASP A 253 17.92 -13.20 8.34
N GLU A 254 16.75 -12.84 7.85
CA GLU A 254 16.51 -12.74 6.41
C GLU A 254 17.26 -11.58 5.78
N ALA A 255 17.25 -10.40 6.42
CA ALA A 255 18.00 -9.24 5.95
C ALA A 255 19.51 -9.53 5.83
N ILE A 256 20.07 -10.24 6.81
CA ILE A 256 21.47 -10.67 6.82
C ILE A 256 21.71 -11.75 5.74
N LYS A 257 20.89 -12.79 5.71
CA LYS A 257 21.01 -13.91 4.79
C LYS A 257 21.00 -13.48 3.33
N TYR A 258 20.07 -12.61 2.98
CA TYR A 258 19.87 -12.16 1.59
C TYR A 258 20.64 -10.88 1.25
N GLY A 259 21.31 -10.28 2.22
CA GLY A 259 22.11 -9.08 2.00
C GLY A 259 21.29 -7.84 1.67
N VAL A 260 20.13 -7.69 2.30
CA VAL A 260 19.20 -6.54 2.09
C VAL A 260 19.93 -5.22 2.30
N THR A 261 19.79 -4.28 1.37
CA THR A 261 20.44 -2.97 1.40
C THR A 261 19.48 -1.82 1.69
N TRP A 262 18.21 -1.99 1.34
CA TRP A 262 17.19 -0.99 1.62
C TRP A 262 15.81 -1.62 1.89
N PHE A 263 15.01 -0.90 2.68
CA PHE A 263 13.70 -1.35 3.11
C PHE A 263 12.74 -0.16 3.29
N MET A 264 11.57 -0.24 2.68
CA MET A 264 10.46 0.66 2.96
C MET A 264 9.58 0.03 4.04
N CYS A 265 9.35 0.73 5.16
CA CYS A 265 8.54 0.18 6.24
C CYS A 265 7.38 1.08 6.63
N LEU A 266 6.31 0.47 7.12
CA LEU A 266 5.24 1.18 7.80
C LEU A 266 5.73 1.62 9.18
N GLY A 267 5.18 2.73 9.70
CA GLY A 267 5.54 3.22 11.04
C GLY A 267 5.35 2.18 12.14
N SER A 268 4.31 1.35 12.06
CA SER A 268 4.11 0.22 12.98
C SER A 268 5.26 -0.79 12.94
N VAL A 269 5.79 -1.09 11.75
CA VAL A 269 6.95 -2.00 11.60
C VAL A 269 8.22 -1.35 12.16
N GLN A 270 8.43 -0.05 11.92
CA GLN A 270 9.53 0.70 12.53
C GLN A 270 9.48 0.61 14.05
N GLN A 271 8.31 0.84 14.63
CA GLN A 271 8.09 0.77 16.06
C GLN A 271 8.36 -0.65 16.61
N LEU A 272 7.87 -1.69 15.95
CA LEU A 272 8.12 -3.08 16.32
C LEU A 272 9.61 -3.42 16.33
N LEU A 273 10.33 -3.03 15.27
CA LEU A 273 11.78 -3.25 15.18
C LEU A 273 12.52 -2.54 16.33
N TYR A 274 12.13 -1.30 16.63
CA TYR A 274 12.78 -0.52 17.69
C TYR A 274 12.43 -1.02 19.10
N SER A 275 11.22 -1.50 19.33
CA SER A 275 10.77 -2.01 20.63
C SER A 275 11.32 -3.40 20.96
N ALA A 276 11.78 -4.16 19.95
CA ALA A 276 12.40 -5.47 20.18
C ALA A 276 13.67 -5.34 21.02
N ALA A 277 13.98 -6.39 21.80
CA ALA A 277 15.21 -6.42 22.60
C ALA A 277 16.45 -6.24 21.69
N PRO A 278 17.46 -5.43 22.09
CA PRO A 278 18.69 -5.30 21.34
C PRO A 278 19.41 -6.63 21.14
N SER A 279 19.99 -6.82 19.96
CA SER A 279 20.73 -8.02 19.61
C SER A 279 21.96 -7.70 18.74
N ASP A 280 22.89 -8.65 18.62
CA ASP A 280 24.03 -8.51 17.70
C ASP A 280 23.60 -8.37 16.23
N LYS A 281 22.38 -8.82 15.89
CA LYS A 281 21.80 -8.72 14.55
C LYS A 281 21.45 -7.29 14.15
N ASP A 282 21.20 -6.41 15.13
CA ASP A 282 20.86 -4.99 14.91
C ASP A 282 21.90 -4.25 14.06
N LYS A 283 23.14 -4.77 13.97
CA LYS A 283 24.24 -4.16 13.22
C LYS A 283 24.92 -5.10 12.23
N ALA A 284 24.48 -6.35 12.15
CA ALA A 284 25.11 -7.35 11.29
C ALA A 284 24.57 -7.35 9.84
N HIS A 285 23.54 -6.59 9.56
CA HIS A 285 22.92 -6.49 8.23
C HIS A 285 23.64 -5.49 7.30
N LYS A 286 23.22 -5.46 6.03
CA LYS A 286 23.71 -4.54 5.00
C LYS A 286 22.75 -3.40 4.67
N ILE A 287 21.65 -3.25 5.41
CA ILE A 287 20.70 -2.16 5.17
C ILE A 287 21.41 -0.84 5.43
N THR A 288 21.51 -0.02 4.39
CA THR A 288 22.15 1.30 4.46
C THR A 288 21.11 2.41 4.65
N ARG A 289 19.89 2.19 4.21
CA ARG A 289 18.80 3.17 4.29
C ARG A 289 17.44 2.49 4.46
N MET A 290 16.58 3.17 5.18
CA MET A 290 15.19 2.77 5.42
C MET A 290 14.30 4.01 5.29
N TRP A 291 13.16 3.87 4.65
CA TRP A 291 12.13 4.91 4.66
C TRP A 291 10.95 4.45 5.50
N SER A 292 10.43 5.33 6.36
CA SER A 292 9.26 5.05 7.19
C SER A 292 8.24 6.18 7.13
N THR A 293 6.97 5.83 7.01
CA THR A 293 5.87 6.79 7.04
C THR A 293 4.66 6.21 7.78
N PRO A 294 4.19 6.88 8.85
CA PRO A 294 4.95 7.87 9.61
C PRO A 294 6.26 7.28 10.16
N ALA A 295 7.13 8.12 10.72
CA ALA A 295 8.35 7.69 11.40
C ALA A 295 8.21 7.93 12.92
N PRO A 296 7.54 7.03 13.66
CA PRO A 296 7.22 7.22 15.07
C PRO A 296 8.45 7.18 15.98
N VAL A 297 9.55 6.55 15.56
CA VAL A 297 10.80 6.51 16.31
C VAL A 297 11.71 7.63 15.79
N PRO A 298 12.30 8.47 16.69
CA PRO A 298 13.21 9.51 16.28
C PRO A 298 14.37 8.98 15.44
N LYS A 299 14.66 9.68 14.33
CA LYS A 299 15.72 9.30 13.39
C LYS A 299 17.06 9.02 14.07
N ALA A 300 17.49 9.91 14.96
CA ALA A 300 18.80 9.79 15.63
C ALA A 300 18.93 8.50 16.47
N ASP A 301 17.85 8.09 17.12
CA ASP A 301 17.84 6.89 17.96
C ASP A 301 17.82 5.63 17.09
N PHE A 302 17.01 5.64 16.01
CA PHE A 302 16.91 4.53 15.09
C PHE A 302 18.24 4.31 14.34
N ASP A 303 18.81 5.36 13.76
CA ASP A 303 20.10 5.31 13.04
C ASP A 303 21.24 4.82 13.94
N LYS A 304 21.29 5.30 15.20
CA LYS A 304 22.30 4.89 16.16
C LYS A 304 22.19 3.41 16.52
N ARG A 305 20.96 2.92 16.72
CA ARG A 305 20.74 1.51 17.08
C ARG A 305 21.10 0.58 15.94
N PHE A 306 20.57 0.84 14.74
CA PHE A 306 20.65 -0.07 13.61
C PHE A 306 21.77 0.24 12.61
N HIS A 307 22.57 1.29 12.81
CA HIS A 307 23.67 1.70 11.92
C HIS A 307 23.21 1.88 10.45
N LEU A 308 22.04 2.44 10.23
CA LEU A 308 21.48 2.76 8.92
C LEU A 308 21.05 4.23 8.88
N HIS A 309 20.64 4.72 7.73
CA HIS A 309 20.06 6.04 7.56
C HIS A 309 18.54 5.93 7.42
N LEU A 310 17.81 6.33 8.46
CA LEU A 310 16.36 6.47 8.38
C LEU A 310 16.02 7.74 7.60
N ILE A 311 15.22 7.60 6.55
CA ILE A 311 14.60 8.72 5.84
C ILE A 311 13.25 8.96 6.53
N PRO A 312 13.10 10.04 7.30
CA PRO A 312 11.88 10.29 8.06
C PRO A 312 10.82 10.90 7.14
N GLY A 313 9.62 10.38 7.13
CA GLY A 313 8.45 11.04 6.53
C GLY A 313 8.69 11.79 5.22
N GLY A 314 8.04 12.94 5.06
CA GLY A 314 8.24 13.89 3.96
C GLY A 314 7.79 13.45 2.58
N GLY A 315 7.53 12.17 2.38
CA GLY A 315 6.94 11.65 1.14
C GLY A 315 5.43 11.64 1.21
N TYR A 316 4.77 11.89 0.06
CA TYR A 316 3.32 11.83 -0.05
C TYR A 316 2.89 11.18 -1.37
N GLY A 317 1.94 10.27 -1.25
CA GLY A 317 1.33 9.59 -2.38
C GLY A 317 0.09 8.81 -1.95
N SER A 318 -0.71 8.44 -2.92
CA SER A 318 -1.90 7.62 -2.74
C SER A 318 -2.12 6.73 -3.96
N THR A 319 -3.02 5.75 -3.86
CA THR A 319 -3.39 4.94 -5.02
C THR A 319 -3.99 5.79 -6.15
N ASP A 320 -4.65 6.90 -5.82
CA ASP A 320 -5.26 7.81 -6.79
C ASP A 320 -4.21 8.65 -7.53
N ALA A 321 -3.22 9.14 -6.80
CA ALA A 321 -2.28 10.14 -7.32
C ALA A 321 -0.90 9.57 -7.69
N GLY A 322 -0.58 8.35 -7.26
CA GLY A 322 0.78 7.83 -7.35
C GLY A 322 1.70 8.49 -6.32
N TRP A 323 2.99 8.54 -6.63
CA TRP A 323 3.98 9.20 -5.81
C TRP A 323 4.15 10.65 -6.25
N VAL A 324 3.71 11.60 -5.44
CA VAL A 324 3.59 13.03 -5.79
C VAL A 324 4.67 13.88 -5.15
N VAL A 325 5.02 13.55 -3.90
CA VAL A 325 6.02 14.27 -3.11
C VAL A 325 7.09 13.30 -2.65
N VAL A 326 8.34 13.65 -2.85
CA VAL A 326 9.47 12.81 -2.44
C VAL A 326 10.08 13.32 -1.14
N PRO A 327 10.50 12.39 -0.25
CA PRO A 327 11.13 12.77 1.01
C PRO A 327 12.53 13.34 0.75
N GLN A 328 12.99 14.18 1.66
CA GLN A 328 14.38 14.59 1.77
C GLN A 328 15.08 13.77 2.87
N TRP A 329 16.38 13.52 2.70
CA TRP A 329 17.11 12.63 3.60
C TRP A 329 17.27 13.18 5.02
N ASP A 330 17.43 14.48 5.13
CA ASP A 330 17.72 15.15 6.41
C ASP A 330 16.77 16.32 6.71
N HIS A 331 15.61 16.35 6.04
CA HIS A 331 14.61 17.40 6.21
C HIS A 331 13.19 16.79 6.23
N GLU A 332 12.32 17.33 7.08
CA GLU A 332 10.94 16.83 7.24
C GLU A 332 10.02 17.21 6.07
N GLY A 333 10.25 18.37 5.44
CA GLY A 333 9.50 18.83 4.29
C GLY A 333 9.82 18.03 3.03
N GLY A 334 8.79 17.68 2.26
CA GLY A 334 8.92 16.94 1.02
C GLY A 334 9.02 17.85 -0.22
N ILE A 335 9.65 17.36 -1.28
CA ILE A 335 9.75 18.04 -2.55
C ILE A 335 8.64 17.57 -3.49
N VAL A 336 7.80 18.51 -3.96
CA VAL A 336 6.79 18.22 -4.99
C VAL A 336 7.49 17.89 -6.31
N LEU A 337 7.13 16.75 -6.89
CA LEU A 337 7.68 16.30 -8.16
C LEU A 337 7.27 17.21 -9.32
N PRO A 338 8.15 17.48 -10.31
CA PRO A 338 7.94 18.53 -11.32
C PRO A 338 6.77 18.27 -12.28
N HIS A 339 6.33 17.03 -12.41
CA HIS A 339 5.19 16.63 -13.25
C HIS A 339 3.84 16.67 -12.52
N PHE A 340 3.84 17.15 -11.28
CA PHE A 340 2.64 17.47 -10.52
C PHE A 340 2.58 18.95 -10.16
N GLU A 341 1.39 19.42 -9.91
CA GLU A 341 1.11 20.65 -9.21
C GLU A 341 0.34 20.30 -7.94
N VAL A 342 0.79 20.82 -6.82
CA VAL A 342 0.15 20.64 -5.52
C VAL A 342 -0.31 22.00 -5.03
N GLY A 343 -1.57 22.11 -4.66
CA GLY A 343 -2.15 23.28 -4.02
C GLY A 343 -2.68 22.92 -2.65
N ILE A 344 -2.83 23.92 -1.82
CA ILE A 344 -3.54 23.82 -0.54
C ILE A 344 -4.75 24.76 -0.63
N VAL A 345 -5.94 24.21 -0.36
CA VAL A 345 -7.18 24.98 -0.49
C VAL A 345 -7.98 25.02 0.82
N ASP A 346 -8.76 26.09 0.97
CA ASP A 346 -9.73 26.25 2.07
C ASP A 346 -11.06 25.53 1.79
N GLU A 347 -12.09 25.84 2.58
CA GLU A 347 -13.43 25.24 2.45
C GLU A 347 -14.19 25.71 1.21
N ASN A 348 -13.77 26.83 0.59
CA ASN A 348 -14.35 27.40 -0.64
C ASN A 348 -13.62 26.95 -1.90
N ASP A 349 -12.61 26.07 -1.77
CA ASP A 349 -11.66 25.64 -2.81
C ASP A 349 -10.73 26.79 -3.29
N ASP A 350 -10.55 27.86 -2.49
CA ASP A 350 -9.61 28.94 -2.75
C ASP A 350 -8.20 28.54 -2.25
N LEU A 351 -7.16 28.83 -3.07
CA LEU A 351 -5.76 28.57 -2.69
C LEU A 351 -5.38 29.45 -1.50
N VAL A 352 -4.76 28.84 -0.50
CA VAL A 352 -4.31 29.56 0.71
C VAL A 352 -2.81 29.92 0.61
N PRO A 353 -2.37 30.97 1.33
CA PRO A 353 -0.94 31.34 1.37
C PRO A 353 -0.08 30.30 2.09
N PRO A 354 1.26 30.35 1.89
CA PRO A 354 2.19 29.50 2.63
C PRO A 354 1.94 29.48 4.14
N HIS A 355 2.34 28.41 4.81
CA HIS A 355 2.14 28.12 6.25
C HIS A 355 0.69 28.04 6.71
N THR A 356 -0.27 28.03 5.78
CA THR A 356 -1.70 27.85 6.10
C THR A 356 -2.12 26.40 5.81
N LYS A 357 -2.69 25.73 6.82
CA LYS A 357 -3.22 24.37 6.69
C LYS A 357 -4.53 24.38 5.91
N GLY A 358 -4.65 23.51 4.92
CA GLY A 358 -5.87 23.31 4.11
C GLY A 358 -5.91 21.93 3.47
N GLU A 359 -6.93 21.67 2.65
CA GLU A 359 -7.01 20.41 1.89
C GLU A 359 -5.93 20.39 0.81
N ILE A 360 -5.21 19.26 0.74
CA ILE A 360 -4.23 19.01 -0.32
C ILE A 360 -4.98 18.70 -1.61
N VAL A 361 -4.68 19.45 -2.66
CA VAL A 361 -5.20 19.20 -4.00
C VAL A 361 -4.07 19.00 -5.00
N ILE A 362 -4.28 18.11 -5.96
CA ILE A 362 -3.24 17.66 -6.89
C ILE A 362 -3.75 17.79 -8.31
N ARG A 363 -2.87 18.23 -9.20
CA ARG A 363 -3.11 18.26 -10.65
C ARG A 363 -1.90 17.70 -11.40
N PRO A 364 -2.09 16.70 -12.29
CA PRO A 364 -0.99 16.20 -13.13
C PRO A 364 -0.67 17.18 -14.24
N LYS A 365 0.62 17.36 -14.54
CA LYS A 365 1.12 18.13 -15.69
C LYS A 365 1.41 17.24 -16.90
N GLU A 366 1.34 15.93 -16.73
CA GLU A 366 1.50 14.92 -17.78
C GLU A 366 0.26 14.00 -17.79
N PRO A 367 -0.17 13.47 -18.96
CA PRO A 367 -1.29 12.55 -19.03
C PRO A 367 -0.95 11.16 -18.44
N ALA A 368 -1.93 10.48 -17.86
CA ALA A 368 -1.87 9.10 -17.36
C ALA A 368 -0.80 8.85 -16.28
N VAL A 369 -0.46 9.87 -15.48
CA VAL A 369 0.46 9.74 -14.32
C VAL A 369 -0.29 9.73 -12.98
N MET A 370 -1.60 9.90 -13.02
CA MET A 370 -2.55 9.66 -11.93
C MET A 370 -3.57 8.61 -12.38
N SER A 371 -4.35 8.08 -11.45
CA SER A 371 -5.46 7.18 -11.79
C SER A 371 -6.44 7.86 -12.77
N ASP A 372 -7.07 7.08 -13.65
CA ASP A 372 -8.10 7.60 -14.55
C ASP A 372 -9.46 7.77 -13.85
N GLY A 373 -9.53 7.49 -12.56
CA GLY A 373 -10.73 7.57 -11.72
C GLY A 373 -11.08 6.23 -11.10
N TYR A 374 -12.34 6.06 -10.74
CA TYR A 374 -12.85 4.88 -10.05
C TYR A 374 -13.73 4.05 -10.96
N PHE A 375 -13.39 2.78 -11.14
CA PHE A 375 -14.12 1.86 -11.99
C PHE A 375 -15.61 1.78 -11.61
N GLY A 376 -16.50 2.07 -12.57
CA GLY A 376 -17.96 2.03 -12.36
C GLY A 376 -18.51 3.04 -11.35
N MET A 377 -17.75 4.09 -11.01
CA MET A 377 -18.14 5.12 -10.01
C MET A 377 -17.88 6.53 -10.55
N ASP A 378 -18.55 6.89 -11.66
CA ASP A 378 -18.32 8.17 -12.34
C ASP A 378 -18.66 9.39 -11.45
N GLU A 379 -19.72 9.32 -10.65
CA GLU A 379 -20.06 10.38 -9.70
C GLU A 379 -18.96 10.62 -8.67
N LYS A 380 -18.41 9.54 -8.10
CA LYS A 380 -17.30 9.63 -7.13
C LYS A 380 -16.02 10.14 -7.78
N THR A 381 -15.78 9.75 -9.04
CA THR A 381 -14.67 10.27 -9.82
C THR A 381 -14.80 11.79 -10.01
N ASN A 382 -15.99 12.26 -10.42
CA ASN A 382 -16.26 13.67 -10.62
C ASN A 382 -16.21 14.47 -9.30
N GLU A 383 -16.79 13.95 -8.21
CA GLU A 383 -16.70 14.56 -6.88
C GLU A 383 -15.24 14.76 -6.44
N SER A 384 -14.36 13.77 -6.71
CA SER A 384 -12.94 13.85 -6.35
C SER A 384 -12.14 14.82 -7.22
N ARG A 385 -12.69 15.26 -8.38
CA ARG A 385 -11.96 16.08 -9.38
C ARG A 385 -12.60 17.44 -9.66
N ARG A 386 -13.28 18.01 -8.66
CA ARG A 386 -13.91 19.32 -8.80
C ARG A 386 -12.84 20.41 -9.01
N ASN A 387 -13.23 21.49 -9.71
CA ASN A 387 -12.38 22.62 -10.05
C ASN A 387 -11.05 22.25 -10.74
N MET A 388 -11.03 21.12 -11.50
CA MET A 388 -9.84 20.60 -12.20
C MET A 388 -8.70 20.19 -11.27
N TRP A 389 -8.98 19.99 -9.98
CA TRP A 389 -8.07 19.45 -8.98
C TRP A 389 -8.57 18.10 -8.47
N PHE A 390 -7.66 17.17 -8.24
CA PHE A 390 -7.94 15.99 -7.44
C PHE A 390 -7.89 16.37 -5.96
N HIS A 391 -9.03 16.24 -5.29
CA HIS A 391 -9.20 16.48 -3.86
C HIS A 391 -8.87 15.22 -3.08
N THR A 392 -7.78 15.29 -2.32
CA THR A 392 -7.22 14.10 -1.66
C THR A 392 -7.99 13.68 -0.41
N GLY A 393 -8.72 14.62 0.21
CA GLY A 393 -9.29 14.42 1.54
C GLY A 393 -8.23 14.42 2.65
N ASP A 394 -7.01 14.84 2.34
CA ASP A 394 -5.89 14.97 3.26
C ASP A 394 -5.58 16.45 3.51
N ILE A 395 -5.01 16.75 4.65
CA ILE A 395 -4.67 18.11 5.08
C ILE A 395 -3.16 18.24 5.14
N GLY A 396 -2.67 19.36 4.63
CA GLY A 396 -1.26 19.71 4.64
C GLY A 396 -1.05 21.22 4.48
N TRP A 397 0.18 21.59 4.28
CA TRP A 397 0.59 22.97 4.00
C TRP A 397 1.89 23.01 3.23
N LEU A 398 2.19 24.15 2.60
CA LEU A 398 3.44 24.44 1.94
C LEU A 398 4.15 25.59 2.68
N ASP A 399 5.47 25.58 2.74
CA ASP A 399 6.24 26.71 3.22
C ASP A 399 6.57 27.72 2.13
N ASP A 400 7.33 28.78 2.45
CA ASP A 400 7.74 29.81 1.51
C ASP A 400 8.64 29.29 0.39
N GLU A 401 9.33 28.16 0.60
CA GLU A 401 10.20 27.51 -0.38
C GLU A 401 9.42 26.49 -1.24
N GLY A 402 8.13 26.26 -0.93
CA GLY A 402 7.26 25.30 -1.59
C GLY A 402 7.49 23.86 -1.13
N LEU A 403 8.13 23.64 0.01
CA LEU A 403 8.25 22.33 0.62
C LEU A 403 6.90 21.90 1.21
N PHE A 404 6.59 20.65 1.04
CA PHE A 404 5.31 20.06 1.41
C PHE A 404 5.37 19.40 2.79
N TYR A 405 4.29 19.61 3.57
CA TYR A 405 4.10 19.01 4.89
C TYR A 405 2.72 18.41 5.01
N PHE A 406 2.65 17.10 5.24
CA PHE A 406 1.40 16.40 5.57
C PHE A 406 1.03 16.65 7.04
N THR A 407 -0.28 16.80 7.31
CA THR A 407 -0.76 16.99 8.69
C THR A 407 -1.63 15.82 9.14
N CYS A 408 -2.74 15.53 8.44
CA CYS A 408 -3.68 14.48 8.82
C CYS A 408 -4.72 14.23 7.70
N ARG A 409 -5.57 13.24 7.90
CA ARG A 409 -6.78 13.06 7.07
C ARG A 409 -7.87 14.05 7.46
N LYS A 410 -8.60 14.58 6.47
CA LYS A 410 -9.70 15.53 6.67
C LYS A 410 -10.80 14.98 7.62
N PHE A 411 -11.07 13.67 7.52
CA PHE A 411 -12.04 12.96 8.36
C PHE A 411 -11.52 12.58 9.75
N GLU A 412 -10.23 12.78 10.01
CA GLU A 412 -9.61 12.58 11.33
C GLU A 412 -9.52 13.91 12.11
N ARG A 413 -10.09 14.98 11.58
CA ARG A 413 -10.29 16.22 12.31
C ARG A 413 -11.52 16.11 13.20
N ILE A 414 -11.34 16.43 14.45
CA ILE A 414 -12.37 16.43 15.46
C ILE A 414 -12.62 17.88 15.87
N ARG A 415 -13.87 18.31 15.87
CA ARG A 415 -14.21 19.70 16.17
C ARG A 415 -14.51 19.87 17.66
N ILE A 416 -13.62 20.48 18.39
CA ILE A 416 -13.71 20.70 19.84
C ILE A 416 -13.87 22.19 20.12
N LYS A 417 -15.05 22.64 20.52
CA LYS A 417 -15.35 24.05 20.91
C LYS A 417 -14.86 25.08 19.89
N GLY A 418 -15.08 24.78 18.62
CA GLY A 418 -14.66 25.65 17.51
C GLY A 418 -13.23 25.44 17.01
N GLU A 419 -12.39 24.71 17.74
CA GLU A 419 -11.03 24.35 17.34
C GLU A 419 -11.05 23.01 16.56
N LEU A 420 -10.18 22.90 15.54
CA LEU A 420 -9.98 21.67 14.78
C LEU A 420 -8.79 20.91 15.33
N VAL A 421 -9.05 19.76 15.93
CA VAL A 421 -8.04 18.87 16.50
C VAL A 421 -7.70 17.76 15.49
N SER A 422 -6.42 17.55 15.27
CA SER A 422 -5.94 16.39 14.52
C SER A 422 -5.88 15.19 15.47
N ALA A 423 -6.61 14.12 15.16
CA ALA A 423 -6.49 12.88 15.91
C ALA A 423 -5.04 12.38 15.93
N PHE A 424 -4.34 12.49 14.80
CA PHE A 424 -2.94 12.11 14.66
C PHE A 424 -2.00 12.84 15.64
N GLU A 425 -2.16 14.17 15.77
CA GLU A 425 -1.31 14.94 16.70
C GLU A 425 -1.49 14.50 18.16
N VAL A 426 -2.72 14.13 18.54
CA VAL A 426 -3.01 13.61 19.90
C VAL A 426 -2.45 12.20 20.06
N GLU A 427 -2.64 11.33 19.08
CA GLU A 427 -2.12 9.95 19.07
C GLU A 427 -0.59 9.96 19.18
N GLU A 428 0.09 10.79 18.40
CA GLU A 428 1.55 10.92 18.44
C GLU A 428 2.04 11.41 19.80
N GLY A 429 1.35 12.38 20.40
CA GLY A 429 1.66 12.86 21.72
C GLY A 429 1.53 11.78 22.80
N VAL A 430 0.54 10.91 22.69
CA VAL A 430 0.29 9.80 23.62
C VAL A 430 1.30 8.66 23.42
N LEU A 431 1.67 8.36 22.19
CA LEU A 431 2.66 7.32 21.85
C LEU A 431 4.08 7.62 22.41
N ARG A 432 4.34 8.85 22.85
CA ARG A 432 5.59 9.20 23.57
C ARG A 432 5.67 8.61 24.97
N LEU A 433 4.55 8.16 25.54
CA LEU A 433 4.55 7.43 26.81
C LEU A 433 5.15 6.04 26.63
N PRO A 434 6.19 5.66 27.40
CA PRO A 434 6.89 4.39 27.24
C PRO A 434 6.00 3.15 27.39
N ALA A 435 4.94 3.25 28.19
CA ALA A 435 3.99 2.16 28.45
C ALA A 435 2.98 1.92 27.33
N ILE A 436 2.77 2.89 26.43
CA ILE A 436 1.76 2.78 25.37
C ILE A 436 2.34 2.05 24.16
N GLU A 437 1.59 1.04 23.67
CA GLU A 437 1.91 0.31 22.46
C GLU A 437 1.28 0.95 21.22
N ASP A 438 -0.03 1.24 21.31
CA ASP A 438 -0.76 1.88 20.22
C ASP A 438 -1.81 2.85 20.78
N ALA A 439 -2.19 3.84 19.97
CA ALA A 439 -3.15 4.89 20.34
C ALA A 439 -4.06 5.22 19.16
N ALA A 440 -5.34 5.42 19.44
CA ALA A 440 -6.33 5.88 18.46
C ALA A 440 -7.32 6.87 19.08
N VAL A 441 -7.50 8.02 18.45
CA VAL A 441 -8.41 9.07 18.88
C VAL A 441 -9.59 9.19 17.93
N ILE A 442 -10.79 9.29 18.49
CA ILE A 442 -12.01 9.57 17.74
C ILE A 442 -12.75 10.74 18.36
N GLY A 443 -13.53 11.44 17.52
CA GLY A 443 -14.55 12.37 17.97
C GLY A 443 -15.83 11.61 18.33
N ILE A 444 -16.37 11.90 19.49
CA ILE A 444 -17.69 11.43 19.92
C ILE A 444 -18.61 12.64 20.05
N SER A 445 -19.87 12.46 19.67
CA SER A 445 -20.86 13.54 19.78
C SER A 445 -21.06 13.95 21.24
N ALA A 446 -20.96 15.24 21.49
CA ALA A 446 -21.26 15.87 22.77
C ALA A 446 -22.48 16.78 22.65
N ASP A 447 -22.88 17.43 23.75
CA ASP A 447 -24.00 18.36 23.78
C ASP A 447 -23.80 19.53 22.81
N TYR A 448 -24.91 20.05 22.28
CA TYR A 448 -24.97 21.23 21.39
C TYR A 448 -24.24 21.11 20.03
N GLY A 449 -24.04 19.87 19.51
CA GLY A 449 -23.43 19.63 18.19
C GLY A 449 -21.90 19.77 18.18
N GLU A 450 -21.29 19.81 19.33
CA GLU A 450 -19.83 19.72 19.51
C GLU A 450 -19.36 18.26 19.56
N GLU A 451 -18.06 18.04 19.49
CA GLU A 451 -17.45 16.73 19.70
C GLU A 451 -16.53 16.77 20.92
N GLU A 452 -16.30 15.60 21.51
CA GLU A 452 -15.30 15.38 22.53
C GLU A 452 -14.30 14.32 22.07
N LEU A 453 -13.06 14.42 22.56
CA LEU A 453 -12.02 13.44 22.24
C LEU A 453 -12.15 12.20 23.13
N ARG A 454 -12.29 11.04 22.51
CA ARG A 454 -12.12 9.76 23.18
C ARG A 454 -10.88 9.07 22.64
N LEU A 455 -9.95 8.78 23.54
CA LEU A 455 -8.70 8.08 23.28
C LEU A 455 -8.85 6.61 23.64
N PHE A 456 -8.44 5.75 22.72
CA PHE A 456 -8.23 4.33 22.96
C PHE A 456 -6.72 4.05 22.94
N VAL A 457 -6.25 3.18 23.82
CA VAL A 457 -4.84 2.77 23.89
C VAL A 457 -4.71 1.29 24.14
N THR A 458 -3.60 0.70 23.65
CA THR A 458 -3.10 -0.59 24.13
C THR A 458 -1.81 -0.37 24.92
N ILE A 459 -1.55 -1.24 25.87
CA ILE A 459 -0.40 -1.15 26.78
C ILE A 459 0.61 -2.22 26.41
N LYS A 460 1.89 -1.89 26.40
CA LYS A 460 2.98 -2.84 26.16
C LYS A 460 3.03 -3.90 27.26
N ASP A 461 3.38 -5.12 26.86
CA ASP A 461 3.59 -6.23 27.81
C ASP A 461 4.53 -5.83 28.96
N GLY A 462 4.09 -6.13 30.20
CA GLY A 462 4.86 -5.87 31.41
C GLY A 462 4.87 -4.42 31.87
N HIS A 463 4.06 -3.55 31.26
CA HIS A 463 3.85 -2.16 31.69
C HIS A 463 2.45 -1.98 32.28
N GLU A 464 2.33 -1.02 33.16
CA GLU A 464 1.06 -0.58 33.73
C GLU A 464 0.99 0.95 33.63
N ILE A 465 -0.15 1.47 33.24
CA ILE A 465 -0.47 2.89 33.23
C ILE A 465 -1.98 3.07 33.33
N THR A 466 -2.41 4.06 34.06
CA THR A 466 -3.83 4.35 34.25
C THR A 466 -4.33 5.43 33.28
N ALA A 467 -5.64 5.47 33.05
CA ALA A 467 -6.26 6.53 32.26
C ALA A 467 -5.94 7.93 32.78
N ASP A 468 -5.90 8.10 34.11
CA ASP A 468 -5.61 9.39 34.74
C ASP A 468 -4.15 9.83 34.51
N GLU A 469 -3.19 8.92 34.50
CA GLU A 469 -1.79 9.20 34.18
C GLU A 469 -1.62 9.60 32.71
N ILE A 470 -2.34 8.94 31.79
CA ILE A 470 -2.33 9.32 30.37
C ILE A 470 -2.91 10.72 30.18
N ILE A 471 -4.07 11.03 30.82
CA ILE A 471 -4.68 12.37 30.77
C ILE A 471 -3.75 13.43 31.38
N ALA A 472 -3.07 13.09 32.48
CA ALA A 472 -2.09 14.01 33.13
C ALA A 472 -0.93 14.30 32.16
N HIS A 473 -0.41 13.30 31.46
CA HIS A 473 0.60 13.51 30.42
C HIS A 473 0.08 14.42 29.30
N CYS A 474 -1.12 14.16 28.75
CA CYS A 474 -1.72 14.98 27.71
C CYS A 474 -1.86 16.44 28.12
N ARG A 475 -2.25 16.71 29.37
CA ARG A 475 -2.37 18.07 29.90
C ARG A 475 -1.04 18.86 29.94
N THR A 476 0.07 18.17 30.03
CA THR A 476 1.41 18.79 30.02
C THR A 476 2.04 18.84 28.63
N ALA A 477 1.67 17.91 27.74
CA ALA A 477 2.32 17.73 26.45
C ALA A 477 1.60 18.43 25.28
N MET A 478 0.32 18.83 25.44
CA MET A 478 -0.47 19.37 24.35
C MET A 478 -1.44 20.49 24.78
N ALA A 479 -2.04 21.16 23.80
CA ALA A 479 -3.00 22.21 24.06
C ALA A 479 -4.25 21.70 24.80
N LYS A 480 -4.87 22.53 25.64
CA LYS A 480 -5.99 22.14 26.50
C LYS A 480 -7.16 21.50 25.72
N PHE A 481 -7.45 21.98 24.52
CA PHE A 481 -8.54 21.48 23.68
C PHE A 481 -8.19 20.14 22.99
N MET A 482 -6.92 19.73 23.01
CA MET A 482 -6.42 18.45 22.50
C MET A 482 -6.40 17.34 23.55
N VAL A 483 -6.66 17.67 24.81
CA VAL A 483 -6.67 16.68 25.90
C VAL A 483 -7.92 15.81 25.80
N PRO A 484 -7.78 14.47 25.70
CA PRO A 484 -8.94 13.57 25.65
C PRO A 484 -9.83 13.70 26.89
N SER A 485 -11.15 13.70 26.65
CA SER A 485 -12.15 13.68 27.75
C SER A 485 -12.27 12.28 28.35
N TYR A 486 -12.06 11.26 27.53
CA TYR A 486 -12.18 9.85 27.91
C TYR A 486 -10.99 9.05 27.40
N VAL A 487 -10.50 8.11 28.22
CA VAL A 487 -9.46 7.15 27.87
C VAL A 487 -9.98 5.73 28.13
N THR A 488 -9.89 4.89 27.11
CA THR A 488 -10.26 3.48 27.19
C THR A 488 -9.04 2.62 26.87
N ILE A 489 -8.68 1.74 27.77
CA ILE A 489 -7.59 0.78 27.57
C ILE A 489 -8.18 -0.48 27.00
N LEU A 490 -7.64 -0.96 25.87
CA LEU A 490 -8.04 -2.17 25.18
C LEU A 490 -6.91 -3.20 25.21
N ASP A 491 -7.25 -4.48 25.16
CA ASP A 491 -6.26 -5.56 25.03
C ASP A 491 -5.62 -5.53 23.62
N GLU A 492 -6.45 -5.29 22.59
CA GLU A 492 -6.00 -5.16 21.19
C GLU A 492 -6.90 -4.20 20.40
N PHE A 493 -6.35 -3.62 19.32
CA PHE A 493 -7.12 -2.78 18.40
C PHE A 493 -7.79 -3.58 17.29
N PRO A 494 -9.05 -3.21 16.90
CA PRO A 494 -9.62 -3.67 15.65
C PRO A 494 -8.77 -3.12 14.49
N ARG A 495 -8.37 -4.01 13.56
CA ARG A 495 -7.51 -3.62 12.45
C ARG A 495 -8.14 -3.95 11.12
N THR A 496 -7.94 -3.04 10.17
CA THR A 496 -8.25 -3.31 8.77
C THR A 496 -7.38 -4.44 8.24
N PRO A 497 -7.76 -5.07 7.12
CA PRO A 497 -6.94 -6.08 6.45
C PRO A 497 -5.51 -5.62 6.09
N THR A 498 -5.29 -4.31 6.06
CA THR A 498 -3.98 -3.70 5.80
C THR A 498 -3.19 -3.39 7.07
N GLY A 499 -3.69 -3.80 8.24
CA GLY A 499 -3.05 -3.58 9.54
C GLY A 499 -3.28 -2.20 10.16
N LYS A 500 -4.08 -1.33 9.53
CA LYS A 500 -4.43 -0.02 10.11
C LYS A 500 -5.55 -0.16 11.14
N THR A 501 -5.50 0.65 12.20
CA THR A 501 -6.55 0.72 13.22
C THR A 501 -7.89 1.11 12.59
N GLU A 502 -8.93 0.33 12.86
CA GLU A 502 -10.27 0.52 12.29
C GLU A 502 -11.11 1.44 13.19
N LYS A 503 -10.85 2.75 13.10
CA LYS A 503 -11.51 3.78 13.93
C LYS A 503 -13.04 3.76 13.81
N GLY A 504 -13.58 3.28 12.70
CA GLY A 504 -15.02 3.09 12.53
C GLY A 504 -15.62 2.10 13.53
N VAL A 505 -14.91 1.00 13.82
CA VAL A 505 -15.29 0.02 14.84
C VAL A 505 -15.14 0.59 16.24
N LEU A 506 -14.07 1.36 16.50
CA LEU A 506 -13.87 2.03 17.79
C LEU A 506 -15.00 3.01 18.13
N LYS A 507 -15.63 3.62 17.11
CA LYS A 507 -16.83 4.48 17.33
C LYS A 507 -18.01 3.69 17.91
N SER A 508 -18.18 2.42 17.57
CA SER A 508 -19.23 1.58 18.18
C SER A 508 -18.97 1.28 19.66
N TYR A 509 -17.70 1.14 20.08
CA TYR A 509 -17.32 0.96 21.49
C TYR A 509 -17.52 2.22 22.34
N ALA A 510 -17.72 3.37 21.72
CA ALA A 510 -17.94 4.64 22.40
C ALA A 510 -19.41 4.88 22.77
N LEU A 511 -20.31 4.02 22.29
CA LEU A 511 -21.76 4.13 22.53
C LEU A 511 -22.22 3.29 23.73
N ASP A 512 -21.36 2.44 24.25
CA ASP A 512 -21.54 1.65 25.48
C ASP A 512 -20.83 2.33 26.69
#